data_764234bd9137624889e808571954c165
#
_entry.id   764234bd9137624889e808571954c165
#
_cell.length_a   1.000
_cell.length_b   1.000
_cell.length_c   1.000
_cell.angle_alpha   90.00
_cell.angle_beta   90.00
_cell.angle_gamma   90.00
#
_symmetry.space_group_name_H-M   'P 1'
#
loop_
_entity.id
_entity.type
_entity.pdbx_description
1 polymer ?
#
loop_
_entity_poly.entity_id
_entity_poly.type
_entity_poly.pdbx_seq_one_letter_code
_entity_poly.pdbx_strand_id
1 'polypeptide(L)'
;ETGHEIAAHGLTHASFWEITPQEIVYEITECRKRLEHELGTVVRGMAYPNGYKKSEEVLNIVRNCGICYARTTVSTESYTNNFQPADWLELPATCHHDNPRLLELAESFVNTTPVFDQNFVFYLWGHSWEFQAHDNWEVIERFAETVSGKSDVWYVTNIELYDYTTAFRSLQRSADGKIVYNPTNSKVWASSDGKDIAIAPGETVKL
;
A
#
# COMPACT_ATOMS: atom_id res chain seq x y z
N GLU A 1 4.89 15.90 -9.93
CA GLU A 1 6.23 15.69 -10.52
C GLU A 1 7.28 15.24 -9.47
N THR A 2 6.87 15.03 -8.20
CA THR A 2 7.76 14.61 -7.11
C THR A 2 7.67 13.12 -6.79
N GLY A 3 6.92 12.33 -7.57
CA GLY A 3 6.76 10.88 -7.35
C GLY A 3 5.79 10.50 -6.24
N HIS A 4 5.06 11.47 -5.65
CA HIS A 4 4.05 11.18 -4.64
C HIS A 4 2.72 10.75 -5.26
N GLU A 5 2.02 9.85 -4.58
CA GLU A 5 0.64 9.52 -4.90
C GLU A 5 -0.33 10.44 -4.12
N ILE A 6 -1.37 10.89 -4.81
CA ILE A 6 -2.50 11.56 -4.19
C ILE A 6 -3.69 10.60 -4.22
N ALA A 7 -4.23 10.29 -3.05
CA ALA A 7 -5.35 9.36 -2.87
C ALA A 7 -6.54 10.06 -2.19
N ALA A 8 -7.73 9.43 -2.29
CA ALA A 8 -8.96 9.99 -1.72
C ALA A 8 -9.01 9.84 -0.19
N HIS A 9 -9.75 10.73 0.47
CA HIS A 9 -9.97 10.67 1.92
C HIS A 9 -11.38 11.15 2.31
N GLY A 10 -12.37 10.87 1.45
CA GLY A 10 -13.69 11.46 1.54
C GLY A 10 -13.71 12.92 1.08
N LEU A 11 -14.90 13.43 0.81
CA LEU A 11 -15.10 14.82 0.41
C LEU A 11 -15.17 15.78 1.61
N THR A 12 -15.90 15.37 2.65
CA THR A 12 -16.16 16.14 3.88
C THR A 12 -15.51 15.52 5.12
N HIS A 13 -14.75 14.44 4.94
CA HIS A 13 -14.13 13.66 6.00
C HIS A 13 -15.14 12.98 6.94
N ALA A 14 -16.33 12.60 6.42
CA ALA A 14 -17.36 11.93 7.19
C ALA A 14 -16.95 10.46 7.50
N SER A 15 -17.25 9.99 8.71
CA SER A 15 -17.06 8.59 9.11
C SER A 15 -18.04 7.69 8.36
N PHE A 16 -17.56 6.71 7.62
CA PHE A 16 -18.43 5.86 6.79
C PHE A 16 -19.41 4.97 7.58
N TRP A 17 -19.19 4.82 8.88
CA TRP A 17 -20.14 4.11 9.77
C TRP A 17 -21.24 5.02 10.36
N GLU A 18 -21.23 6.32 10.06
CA GLU A 18 -22.20 7.31 10.57
C GLU A 18 -23.12 7.87 9.49
N ILE A 19 -22.86 7.53 8.23
CA ILE A 19 -23.59 8.01 7.07
C ILE A 19 -24.20 6.86 6.27
N THR A 20 -25.18 7.20 5.43
CA THR A 20 -25.88 6.22 4.60
C THR A 20 -24.99 5.70 3.45
N PRO A 21 -25.32 4.51 2.87
CA PRO A 21 -24.65 3.99 1.69
C PRO A 21 -24.58 4.98 0.52
N GLN A 22 -25.63 5.74 0.28
CA GLN A 22 -25.68 6.76 -0.78
C GLN A 22 -24.72 7.92 -0.50
N GLU A 23 -24.62 8.36 0.75
CA GLU A 23 -23.66 9.37 1.16
C GLU A 23 -22.23 8.89 1.06
N ILE A 24 -21.94 7.62 1.37
CA ILE A 24 -20.60 7.03 1.16
C ILE A 24 -20.21 7.07 -0.31
N VAL A 25 -21.12 6.69 -1.22
CA VAL A 25 -20.88 6.79 -2.67
C VAL A 25 -20.56 8.23 -3.05
N TYR A 26 -21.33 9.19 -2.56
CA TYR A 26 -21.12 10.62 -2.83
C TYR A 26 -19.75 11.11 -2.30
N GLU A 27 -19.42 10.79 -1.05
CA GLU A 27 -18.13 11.14 -0.42
C GLU A 27 -16.92 10.66 -1.25
N ILE A 28 -16.97 9.42 -1.72
CA ILE A 28 -15.87 8.83 -2.50
C ILE A 28 -15.84 9.42 -3.92
N THR A 29 -16.97 9.44 -4.60
CA THR A 29 -17.01 9.81 -6.02
C THR A 29 -16.77 11.30 -6.26
N GLU A 30 -17.31 12.18 -5.41
CA GLU A 30 -17.06 13.62 -5.53
C GLU A 30 -15.63 14.00 -5.12
N CYS A 31 -15.06 13.33 -4.09
CA CYS A 31 -13.65 13.48 -3.75
C CYS A 31 -12.77 13.12 -4.96
N ARG A 32 -12.99 11.93 -5.55
CA ARG A 32 -12.24 11.46 -6.72
C ARG A 32 -12.36 12.43 -7.89
N LYS A 33 -13.57 12.84 -8.27
CA LYS A 33 -13.78 13.77 -9.40
C LYS A 33 -12.98 15.06 -9.25
N ARG A 34 -12.95 15.65 -8.04
CA ARG A 34 -12.18 16.86 -7.78
C ARG A 34 -10.68 16.62 -7.90
N LEU A 35 -10.17 15.56 -7.27
CA LEU A 35 -8.75 15.22 -7.36
C LEU A 35 -8.35 14.87 -8.81
N GLU A 36 -9.13 14.07 -9.51
CA GLU A 36 -8.88 13.66 -10.89
C GLU A 36 -8.90 14.87 -11.86
N HIS A 37 -9.78 15.84 -11.62
CA HIS A 37 -9.81 17.09 -12.38
C HIS A 37 -8.51 17.89 -12.22
N GLU A 38 -8.03 18.05 -10.99
CA GLU A 38 -6.82 18.82 -10.70
C GLU A 38 -5.52 18.08 -11.14
N LEU A 39 -5.50 16.76 -11.02
CA LEU A 39 -4.31 15.95 -11.26
C LEU A 39 -4.19 15.48 -12.72
N GLY A 40 -5.29 15.43 -13.46
CA GLY A 40 -5.32 14.86 -14.82
C GLY A 40 -5.03 13.35 -14.87
N THR A 41 -5.23 12.63 -13.75
CA THR A 41 -5.00 11.19 -13.64
C THR A 41 -6.09 10.51 -12.83
N VAL A 42 -6.20 9.18 -12.94
CA VAL A 42 -7.20 8.39 -12.21
C VAL A 42 -6.74 8.17 -10.76
N VAL A 43 -7.59 8.54 -9.80
CA VAL A 43 -7.38 8.28 -8.37
C VAL A 43 -7.97 6.91 -8.02
N ARG A 44 -7.11 5.96 -7.63
CA ARG A 44 -7.50 4.55 -7.39
C ARG A 44 -7.34 4.10 -5.94
N GLY A 45 -6.79 4.94 -5.10
CA GLY A 45 -6.53 4.65 -3.70
C GLY A 45 -7.25 5.57 -2.74
N MET A 46 -7.42 5.13 -1.51
CA MET A 46 -7.92 5.98 -0.42
C MET A 46 -7.39 5.58 0.96
N ALA A 47 -7.62 6.46 1.92
CA ALA A 47 -7.62 6.13 3.35
C ALA A 47 -9.02 6.40 3.91
N TYR A 48 -9.47 5.58 4.86
CA TYR A 48 -10.78 5.78 5.50
C TYR A 48 -10.75 7.02 6.42
N PRO A 49 -11.69 7.98 6.26
CA PRO A 49 -11.84 9.08 7.20
C PRO A 49 -12.17 8.58 8.61
N ASN A 50 -11.52 9.13 9.63
CA ASN A 50 -11.70 8.78 11.04
C ASN A 50 -11.43 7.29 11.39
N GLY A 51 -10.87 6.52 10.46
CA GLY A 51 -10.59 5.09 10.62
C GLY A 51 -11.60 4.18 9.92
N TYR A 52 -11.62 2.91 10.31
CA TYR A 52 -12.39 1.89 9.64
C TYR A 52 -13.11 0.98 10.63
N LYS A 53 -14.40 0.76 10.41
CA LYS A 53 -15.17 -0.32 11.03
C LYS A 53 -15.53 -1.33 9.97
N LYS A 54 -15.18 -2.60 10.18
CA LYS A 54 -15.40 -3.67 9.21
C LYS A 54 -16.88 -3.79 8.85
N SER A 55 -17.17 -3.69 7.55
CA SER A 55 -18.50 -3.81 6.98
C SER A 55 -18.39 -4.27 5.53
N GLU A 56 -18.98 -5.41 5.22
CA GLU A 56 -19.03 -5.92 3.84
C GLU A 56 -19.78 -4.97 2.90
N GLU A 57 -20.80 -4.28 3.39
CA GLU A 57 -21.52 -3.27 2.61
C GLU A 57 -20.59 -2.12 2.23
N VAL A 58 -19.84 -1.57 3.20
CA VAL A 58 -18.87 -0.49 2.95
C VAL A 58 -17.78 -0.95 1.99
N LEU A 59 -17.21 -2.15 2.17
CA LEU A 59 -16.19 -2.70 1.27
C LEU A 59 -16.71 -2.82 -0.17
N ASN A 60 -17.95 -3.29 -0.35
CA ASN A 60 -18.58 -3.39 -1.66
C ASN A 60 -18.80 -2.00 -2.30
N ILE A 61 -19.23 -1.01 -1.52
CA ILE A 61 -19.38 0.37 -2.01
C ILE A 61 -18.02 0.91 -2.45
N VAL A 62 -17.01 0.84 -1.60
CA VAL A 62 -15.65 1.33 -1.89
C VAL A 62 -15.11 0.69 -3.18
N ARG A 63 -15.23 -0.63 -3.32
CA ARG A 63 -14.83 -1.37 -4.52
C ARG A 63 -15.57 -0.90 -5.76
N ASN A 64 -16.89 -0.75 -5.68
CA ASN A 64 -17.73 -0.31 -6.80
C ASN A 64 -17.52 1.16 -7.18
N CYS A 65 -17.01 1.97 -6.26
CA CYS A 65 -16.54 3.33 -6.55
C CYS A 65 -15.16 3.36 -7.23
N GLY A 66 -14.58 2.20 -7.61
CA GLY A 66 -13.33 2.11 -8.37
C GLY A 66 -12.07 2.32 -7.53
N ILE A 67 -12.15 2.09 -6.23
CA ILE A 67 -11.00 2.11 -5.32
C ILE A 67 -10.33 0.73 -5.32
N CYS A 68 -9.03 0.71 -5.54
CA CYS A 68 -8.22 -0.51 -5.59
C CYS A 68 -7.64 -0.89 -4.23
N TYR A 69 -7.28 0.10 -3.41
CA TYR A 69 -6.82 -0.11 -2.04
C TYR A 69 -7.39 0.95 -1.09
N ALA A 70 -7.60 0.58 0.15
CA ALA A 70 -8.03 1.52 1.20
C ALA A 70 -7.28 1.24 2.51
N ARG A 71 -6.50 2.25 2.98
CA ARG A 71 -5.74 2.19 4.23
C ARG A 71 -6.69 2.32 5.42
N THR A 72 -6.54 1.42 6.37
CA THR A 72 -7.21 1.45 7.68
C THR A 72 -6.31 2.11 8.72
N THR A 73 -6.81 2.30 9.94
CA THR A 73 -6.01 2.75 11.10
C THR A 73 -5.39 1.59 11.89
N VAL A 74 -5.52 0.36 11.40
CA VAL A 74 -4.95 -0.82 12.06
C VAL A 74 -3.44 -0.80 11.92
N SER A 75 -2.74 -0.84 13.05
CA SER A 75 -1.29 -0.99 13.13
C SER A 75 -0.94 -2.43 13.49
N THR A 76 -0.08 -3.05 12.70
CA THR A 76 0.36 -4.43 12.93
C THR A 76 1.57 -4.53 13.85
N GLU A 77 2.30 -3.43 14.02
CA GLU A 77 3.63 -3.37 14.65
C GLU A 77 4.62 -4.39 14.07
N SER A 78 4.40 -4.73 12.81
CA SER A 78 5.22 -5.68 12.06
C SER A 78 5.36 -5.23 10.62
N TYR A 79 6.53 -5.36 10.07
CA TYR A 79 6.84 -5.15 8.65
C TYR A 79 6.89 -6.47 7.87
N THR A 80 6.75 -7.61 8.55
CA THR A 80 6.71 -8.94 7.94
C THR A 80 5.29 -9.27 7.50
N ASN A 81 5.13 -9.97 6.38
CA ASN A 81 3.85 -10.44 5.83
C ASN A 81 2.89 -9.34 5.30
N ASN A 82 3.32 -8.07 5.24
CA ASN A 82 2.48 -6.98 4.75
C ASN A 82 2.47 -6.85 3.21
N PHE A 83 3.29 -7.63 2.51
CA PHE A 83 3.40 -7.59 1.05
C PHE A 83 2.10 -8.02 0.34
N GLN A 84 1.32 -8.91 0.95
CA GLN A 84 0.10 -9.45 0.37
C GLN A 84 -1.05 -9.39 1.36
N PRO A 85 -1.73 -8.25 1.53
CA PRO A 85 -2.91 -8.17 2.38
C PRO A 85 -4.00 -9.13 1.87
N ALA A 86 -4.82 -9.65 2.77
CA ALA A 86 -5.94 -10.52 2.43
C ALA A 86 -6.99 -9.77 1.59
N ASP A 87 -7.27 -8.52 1.94
CA ASP A 87 -8.05 -7.57 1.16
C ASP A 87 -7.33 -6.22 1.11
N TRP A 88 -7.12 -5.70 -0.08
CA TRP A 88 -6.52 -4.39 -0.30
C TRP A 88 -7.39 -3.24 0.20
N LEU A 89 -8.70 -3.45 0.35
CA LEU A 89 -9.59 -2.46 0.94
C LEU A 89 -9.56 -2.44 2.48
N GLU A 90 -8.79 -3.34 3.09
CA GLU A 90 -8.51 -3.38 4.53
C GLU A 90 -6.99 -3.28 4.78
N LEU A 91 -6.27 -2.45 4.03
CA LEU A 91 -4.81 -2.34 4.09
C LEU A 91 -4.36 -1.80 5.45
N PRO A 92 -3.66 -2.60 6.27
CA PRO A 92 -3.12 -2.12 7.53
C PRO A 92 -1.81 -1.37 7.32
N ALA A 93 -1.39 -0.63 8.32
CA ALA A 93 -0.06 -0.03 8.39
C ALA A 93 0.87 -0.80 9.32
N THR A 94 2.17 -0.58 9.22
CA THR A 94 3.13 -1.06 10.22
C THR A 94 2.88 -0.34 11.54
N CYS A 95 2.86 1.00 11.52
CA CYS A 95 2.52 1.80 12.69
C CYS A 95 2.12 3.23 12.32
N HIS A 96 1.55 3.93 13.29
CA HIS A 96 1.39 5.39 13.27
C HIS A 96 2.73 6.04 13.65
N HIS A 97 2.97 7.29 13.22
CA HIS A 97 4.21 8.00 13.52
C HIS A 97 4.43 8.28 15.02
N ASP A 98 3.35 8.30 15.83
CA ASP A 98 3.44 8.46 17.28
C ASP A 98 3.76 7.14 18.01
N ASN A 99 3.92 6.03 17.30
CA ASN A 99 4.24 4.78 17.94
C ASN A 99 5.63 4.88 18.60
N PRO A 100 5.75 4.63 19.91
CA PRO A 100 7.03 4.76 20.63
C PRO A 100 8.12 3.81 20.09
N ARG A 101 7.72 2.77 19.36
CA ARG A 101 8.63 1.80 18.73
C ARG A 101 8.97 2.13 17.28
N LEU A 102 8.54 3.29 16.75
CA LEU A 102 8.74 3.64 15.33
C LEU A 102 10.21 3.47 14.88
N LEU A 103 11.14 4.06 15.63
CA LEU A 103 12.56 4.01 15.25
C LEU A 103 13.16 2.61 15.45
N GLU A 104 12.76 1.88 16.49
CA GLU A 104 13.14 0.47 16.70
C GLU A 104 12.67 -0.40 15.52
N LEU A 105 11.41 -0.25 15.10
CA LEU A 105 10.85 -0.98 13.97
C LEU A 105 11.54 -0.61 12.66
N ALA A 106 11.86 0.67 12.44
CA ALA A 106 12.57 1.14 11.26
C ALA A 106 14.00 0.59 11.20
N GLU A 107 14.74 0.66 12.30
CA GLU A 107 16.09 0.08 12.39
C GLU A 107 16.07 -1.43 12.18
N SER A 108 15.10 -2.13 12.78
CA SER A 108 14.93 -3.56 12.57
C SER A 108 14.61 -3.89 11.10
N PHE A 109 13.72 -3.12 10.46
CA PHE A 109 13.37 -3.31 9.05
C PHE A 109 14.59 -3.21 8.13
N VAL A 110 15.42 -2.18 8.28
CA VAL A 110 16.58 -1.96 7.38
C VAL A 110 17.77 -2.88 7.67
N ASN A 111 17.84 -3.50 8.85
CA ASN A 111 18.93 -4.40 9.26
C ASN A 111 18.56 -5.88 9.19
N THR A 112 17.31 -6.23 8.88
CA THR A 112 16.87 -7.63 8.81
C THR A 112 16.81 -8.08 7.36
N THR A 113 17.57 -9.13 7.03
CA THR A 113 17.46 -9.75 5.70
C THR A 113 16.26 -10.69 5.67
N PRO A 114 15.35 -10.56 4.69
CA PRO A 114 14.25 -11.49 4.50
C PRO A 114 14.77 -12.93 4.29
N VAL A 115 14.11 -13.91 4.89
CA VAL A 115 14.42 -15.33 4.72
C VAL A 115 13.22 -16.06 4.11
N PHE A 116 13.44 -17.15 3.39
CA PHE A 116 12.39 -18.03 2.86
C PHE A 116 11.33 -17.31 2.00
N ASP A 117 11.75 -16.51 1.03
CA ASP A 117 10.86 -15.77 0.12
C ASP A 117 9.91 -14.78 0.82
N GLN A 118 10.26 -14.35 2.02
CA GLN A 118 9.53 -13.28 2.72
C GLN A 118 9.82 -11.94 2.07
N ASN A 119 8.78 -11.15 1.91
CA ASN A 119 8.90 -9.75 1.50
C ASN A 119 8.45 -8.87 2.66
N PHE A 120 9.26 -7.90 3.02
CA PHE A 120 8.95 -6.96 4.08
C PHE A 120 8.33 -5.70 3.48
N VAL A 121 7.32 -5.16 4.15
CA VAL A 121 6.75 -3.85 3.83
C VAL A 121 6.69 -3.03 5.09
N PHE A 122 7.35 -1.87 5.07
CA PHE A 122 7.20 -0.87 6.11
C PHE A 122 6.22 0.20 5.62
N TYR A 123 5.08 0.31 6.28
CA TYR A 123 4.06 1.30 5.97
C TYR A 123 3.84 2.21 7.18
N LEU A 124 4.39 3.40 7.12
CA LEU A 124 4.15 4.46 8.10
C LEU A 124 2.93 5.29 7.70
N TRP A 125 2.09 5.65 8.67
CA TRP A 125 1.01 6.61 8.45
C TRP A 125 0.94 7.62 9.59
N GLY A 126 0.19 8.71 9.37
CA GLY A 126 -0.02 9.75 10.35
C GLY A 126 -0.45 11.04 9.69
N HIS A 127 -0.40 12.16 10.41
CA HIS A 127 -0.78 13.47 9.91
C HIS A 127 0.36 14.47 10.13
N SER A 128 0.72 15.22 9.10
CA SER A 128 1.85 16.17 9.18
C SER A 128 1.64 17.29 10.20
N TRP A 129 0.38 17.69 10.44
CA TRP A 129 0.05 18.71 11.44
C TRP A 129 0.34 18.28 12.87
N GLU A 130 0.38 16.98 13.15
CA GLU A 130 0.65 16.43 14.48
C GLU A 130 2.08 16.71 14.92
N PHE A 131 3.07 16.67 14.01
CA PHE A 131 4.45 17.04 14.33
C PHE A 131 4.56 18.49 14.81
N GLN A 132 3.81 19.41 14.21
CA GLN A 132 3.75 20.80 14.66
C GLN A 132 3.04 20.93 16.01
N ALA A 133 1.95 20.18 16.21
CA ALA A 133 1.18 20.21 17.45
C ALA A 133 1.96 19.64 18.65
N HIS A 134 2.80 18.64 18.41
CA HIS A 134 3.60 17.97 19.44
C HIS A 134 5.04 18.50 19.53
N ASP A 135 5.42 19.47 18.67
CA ASP A 135 6.79 20.03 18.57
C ASP A 135 7.86 18.92 18.46
N ASN A 136 7.63 17.95 17.58
CA ASN A 136 8.44 16.72 17.46
C ASN A 136 8.79 16.33 16.02
N TRP A 137 9.07 17.32 15.15
CA TRP A 137 9.48 17.08 13.76
C TRP A 137 10.69 16.15 13.63
N GLU A 138 11.58 16.14 14.61
CA GLU A 138 12.76 15.28 14.65
C GLU A 138 12.43 13.79 14.60
N VAL A 139 11.22 13.40 14.97
CA VAL A 139 10.79 11.98 14.91
C VAL A 139 10.73 11.51 13.46
N ILE A 140 10.07 12.29 12.58
CA ILE A 140 9.96 11.92 11.15
C ILE A 140 11.28 12.12 10.41
N GLU A 141 12.08 13.11 10.80
CA GLU A 141 13.42 13.35 10.23
C GLU A 141 14.33 12.15 10.51
N ARG A 142 14.42 11.70 11.76
CA ARG A 142 15.20 10.52 12.15
C ARG A 142 14.69 9.24 11.49
N PHE A 143 13.37 9.06 11.35
CA PHE A 143 12.82 7.95 10.61
C PHE A 143 13.28 7.99 9.15
N ALA A 144 13.15 9.15 8.48
CA ALA A 144 13.59 9.31 7.10
C ALA A 144 15.10 9.06 6.92
N GLU A 145 15.94 9.55 7.83
CA GLU A 145 17.38 9.26 7.84
C GLU A 145 17.67 7.77 7.98
N THR A 146 16.93 7.07 8.84
CA THR A 146 17.11 5.64 9.08
C THR A 146 16.79 4.82 7.83
N VAL A 147 15.67 5.10 7.16
CA VAL A 147 15.18 4.27 6.06
C VAL A 147 15.65 4.70 4.68
N SER A 148 16.12 5.95 4.49
CA SER A 148 16.48 6.48 3.17
C SER A 148 17.78 5.91 2.61
N GLY A 149 17.92 5.95 1.27
CA GLY A 149 19.17 5.62 0.58
C GLY A 149 19.60 4.16 0.63
N LYS A 150 18.73 3.23 1.02
CA LYS A 150 19.02 1.79 1.05
C LYS A 150 18.81 1.20 -0.35
N SER A 151 19.84 0.52 -0.90
CA SER A 151 19.82 -0.03 -2.26
C SER A 151 18.92 -1.27 -2.41
N ASP A 152 18.58 -1.91 -1.30
CA ASP A 152 17.74 -3.11 -1.18
C ASP A 152 16.31 -2.79 -0.73
N VAL A 153 15.97 -1.50 -0.60
CA VAL A 153 14.62 -1.02 -0.27
C VAL A 153 14.00 -0.36 -1.50
N TRP A 154 12.85 -0.84 -1.89
CA TRP A 154 12.02 -0.24 -2.90
C TRP A 154 11.08 0.81 -2.27
N TYR A 155 11.36 2.09 -2.52
CA TYR A 155 10.51 3.22 -2.10
C TYR A 155 9.37 3.35 -3.10
N VAL A 156 8.17 3.03 -2.65
CA VAL A 156 7.03 2.79 -3.53
C VAL A 156 5.78 3.47 -2.99
N THR A 157 4.93 3.94 -3.90
CA THR A 157 3.57 4.39 -3.54
C THR A 157 2.65 3.20 -3.31
N ASN A 158 1.53 3.42 -2.63
CA ASN A 158 0.57 2.34 -2.37
C ASN A 158 -0.02 1.77 -3.67
N ILE A 159 -0.28 2.61 -4.65
CA ILE A 159 -0.83 2.14 -5.93
C ILE A 159 0.19 1.34 -6.74
N GLU A 160 1.47 1.71 -6.71
CA GLU A 160 2.54 0.94 -7.34
C GLU A 160 2.70 -0.43 -6.67
N LEU A 161 2.63 -0.48 -5.33
CA LEU A 161 2.68 -1.75 -4.59
C LEU A 161 1.47 -2.64 -4.93
N TYR A 162 0.27 -2.05 -5.02
CA TYR A 162 -0.95 -2.75 -5.45
C TYR A 162 -0.79 -3.32 -6.87
N ASP A 163 -0.37 -2.50 -7.82
CA ASP A 163 -0.22 -2.89 -9.21
C ASP A 163 0.83 -4.00 -9.38
N TYR A 164 1.99 -3.86 -8.73
CA TYR A 164 3.03 -4.89 -8.76
C TYR A 164 2.58 -6.21 -8.12
N THR A 165 1.93 -6.14 -6.96
CA THR A 165 1.43 -7.35 -6.27
C THR A 165 0.35 -8.04 -7.10
N THR A 166 -0.52 -7.26 -7.74
CA THR A 166 -1.55 -7.80 -8.65
C THR A 166 -0.93 -8.48 -9.87
N ALA A 167 0.09 -7.86 -10.45
CA ALA A 167 0.83 -8.47 -11.56
C ALA A 167 1.54 -9.76 -11.14
N PHE A 168 2.20 -9.76 -9.98
CA PHE A 168 2.85 -10.95 -9.42
C PHE A 168 1.87 -12.10 -9.18
N ARG A 169 0.71 -11.81 -8.60
CA ARG A 169 -0.36 -12.81 -8.36
C ARG A 169 -1.00 -13.33 -9.65
N SER A 170 -0.89 -12.59 -10.75
CA SER A 170 -1.43 -12.98 -12.05
C SER A 170 -0.51 -13.94 -12.81
N LEU A 171 0.71 -14.20 -12.34
CA LEU A 171 1.61 -15.15 -12.96
C LEU A 171 0.98 -16.54 -13.01
N GLN A 172 1.03 -17.14 -14.19
CA GLN A 172 0.51 -18.50 -14.45
C GLN A 172 1.66 -19.51 -14.41
N ARG A 173 1.48 -20.58 -13.66
CA ARG A 173 2.48 -21.63 -13.51
C ARG A 173 2.00 -22.92 -14.14
N SER A 174 2.94 -23.67 -14.76
CA SER A 174 2.67 -25.05 -15.18
C SER A 174 2.35 -25.94 -13.98
N ALA A 175 1.70 -27.08 -14.23
CA ALA A 175 1.31 -28.02 -13.17
C ALA A 175 2.49 -28.56 -12.33
N ASP A 176 3.69 -28.65 -12.94
CA ASP A 176 4.94 -29.05 -12.26
C ASP A 176 5.74 -27.87 -11.70
N GLY A 177 5.23 -26.63 -11.86
CA GLY A 177 5.84 -25.40 -11.37
C GLY A 177 7.06 -24.90 -12.14
N LYS A 178 7.51 -25.62 -13.17
CA LYS A 178 8.78 -25.33 -13.87
C LYS A 178 8.68 -24.31 -14.98
N ILE A 179 7.48 -23.92 -15.37
CA ILE A 179 7.25 -22.91 -16.41
C ILE A 179 6.37 -21.83 -15.81
N VAL A 180 6.73 -20.58 -16.03
CA VAL A 180 5.96 -19.40 -15.57
C VAL A 180 5.70 -18.51 -16.77
N TYR A 181 4.44 -18.12 -16.94
CA TYR A 181 3.99 -17.16 -17.93
C TYR A 181 3.52 -15.87 -17.22
N ASN A 182 3.95 -14.73 -17.73
CA ASN A 182 3.50 -13.41 -17.25
C ASN A 182 2.43 -12.85 -18.22
N PRO A 183 1.13 -12.94 -17.87
CA PRO A 183 0.05 -12.41 -18.73
C PRO A 183 -0.14 -10.89 -18.61
N THR A 184 0.66 -10.19 -17.79
CA THR A 184 0.48 -8.78 -17.49
C THR A 184 1.32 -7.88 -18.38
N ASN A 185 1.09 -6.56 -18.28
CA ASN A 185 1.90 -5.55 -18.97
C ASN A 185 3.07 -5.03 -18.11
N SER A 186 3.32 -5.62 -16.94
CA SER A 186 4.38 -5.24 -16.01
C SER A 186 5.48 -6.30 -15.97
N LYS A 187 6.73 -5.86 -15.88
CA LYS A 187 7.84 -6.76 -15.55
C LYS A 187 7.69 -7.24 -14.12
N VAL A 188 7.78 -8.55 -13.92
CA VAL A 188 7.68 -9.16 -12.59
C VAL A 188 8.95 -9.93 -12.30
N TRP A 189 9.39 -9.91 -11.05
CA TRP A 189 10.54 -10.66 -10.58
C TRP A 189 10.07 -11.88 -9.79
N ALA A 190 10.74 -12.99 -10.00
CA ALA A 190 10.56 -14.22 -9.24
C ALA A 190 11.93 -14.77 -8.84
N SER A 191 11.99 -15.58 -7.80
CA SER A 191 13.20 -16.29 -7.41
C SER A 191 13.00 -17.80 -7.59
N SER A 192 14.00 -18.48 -8.12
CA SER A 192 14.04 -19.94 -8.23
C SER A 192 15.48 -20.43 -7.99
N ASP A 193 15.65 -21.38 -7.08
CA ASP A 193 16.95 -21.93 -6.69
C ASP A 193 17.99 -20.85 -6.31
N GLY A 194 17.52 -19.79 -5.63
CA GLY A 194 18.35 -18.67 -5.19
C GLY A 194 18.79 -17.71 -6.32
N LYS A 195 18.16 -17.79 -7.50
CA LYS A 195 18.42 -16.88 -8.63
C LYS A 195 17.20 -16.03 -8.90
N ASP A 196 17.42 -14.74 -9.02
CA ASP A 196 16.37 -13.81 -9.42
C ASP A 196 16.16 -13.86 -10.94
N ILE A 197 14.90 -13.99 -11.34
CA ILE A 197 14.47 -14.10 -12.73
C ILE A 197 13.49 -12.96 -13.01
N ALA A 198 13.85 -12.10 -13.95
CA ALA A 198 12.95 -11.07 -14.46
C ALA A 198 12.08 -11.69 -15.57
N ILE A 199 10.77 -11.53 -15.46
CA ILE A 199 9.80 -12.04 -16.43
C ILE A 199 9.12 -10.84 -17.08
N ALA A 200 9.42 -10.60 -18.36
CA ALA A 200 8.87 -9.47 -19.10
C ALA A 200 7.35 -9.68 -19.39
N PRO A 201 6.63 -8.59 -19.76
CA PRO A 201 5.26 -8.69 -20.22
C PRO A 201 5.09 -9.71 -21.37
N GLY A 202 4.14 -10.65 -21.23
CA GLY A 202 3.86 -11.68 -22.20
C GLY A 202 4.91 -12.79 -22.33
N GLU A 203 5.93 -12.77 -21.49
CA GLU A 203 7.03 -13.74 -21.53
C GLU A 203 6.67 -15.04 -20.83
N THR A 204 7.23 -16.15 -21.35
CA THR A 204 7.22 -17.47 -20.70
C THR A 204 8.65 -17.87 -20.41
N VAL A 205 8.96 -18.17 -19.15
CA VAL A 205 10.28 -18.61 -18.69
C VAL A 205 10.22 -20.02 -18.13
N LYS A 206 11.36 -20.74 -18.21
CA LYS A 206 11.58 -21.99 -17.48
C LYS A 206 12.38 -21.67 -16.22
N LEU A 207 11.90 -22.18 -15.08
CA LEU A 207 12.57 -22.07 -13.78
C LEU A 207 13.59 -23.19 -13.59
#